data_a454f5ba444a5a732b410bbe06751356
#
_entry.id   a454f5ba444a5a732b410bbe06751356
#
_cell.length_a   1.000
_cell.length_b   1.000
_cell.length_c   1.000
_cell.angle_alpha   90.00
_cell.angle_beta   90.00
_cell.angle_gamma   90.00
#
_symmetry.space_group_name_H-M   'P 1'
#
loop_
_entity.id
_entity.type
_entity.pdbx_description
1 polymer ?
#
loop_
_entity_poly.entity_id
_entity_poly.type
_entity_poly.pdbx_seq_one_letter_code
_entity_poly.pdbx_strand_id
1 'polypeptide(L)'
;MIEAVSKKTEASCLILAGGQGKRLTPDKPLLEIDGRPIIERTARVVLSLFEEVLIVTNTPEKYGFLRLPLVADERPGCGPLMGIYSGLRRIKHEVAFVCAADMPFLNEELIRAQFHELGAFDIVVPWPRGRPEFLHAFYRKRCLPAMRKILDANFFKIENLTQSCKTLRLNGDWFARHGLTERMDLAFANINTIEDYRYWLGQSPEGQGLEKTGAWPPQKEASGLDALKSIAPDVLQEVRQTLIEQETVYQHKSAEETFSSLWAHSSRVGRIAHHIAKVEGREPEPALLAGLLHDTGKFAHGSYHEDDIPEEKNAVEFVERILSGTVYEKWIPIINQAILSMYLEDEATSDIGRVVYDADCLDKLGSLGIAQFFAKNALRRRFLDNDLMVRASIELTYAHHAPDTLKTSTGRFLARERHIRTRRFYTELLEEWRQLGLGSFNILEEDIAGIVCILVVPWACSCGGRLELESDIRDAIKCRSVVVKYPCVECGLKSEYSFCLPNVKGLPHRRLLVTGSGQTDYLIR
;
A
#
# COMPACT_ATOMS: atom_id res chain seq x y z
N MET A 1 -24.53 35.06 -9.52
CA MET A 1 -23.77 34.84 -8.28
C MET A 1 -22.32 35.19 -8.61
N ILE A 2 -21.79 36.23 -7.97
CA ILE A 2 -20.42 36.69 -8.18
C ILE A 2 -19.53 35.66 -7.51
N GLU A 3 -18.68 34.97 -8.30
CA GLU A 3 -17.60 34.11 -7.75
C GLU A 3 -16.74 34.98 -6.86
N ALA A 4 -16.69 34.69 -5.58
CA ALA A 4 -15.77 35.31 -4.65
C ALA A 4 -14.35 34.91 -5.08
N VAL A 5 -13.62 35.85 -5.69
CA VAL A 5 -12.19 35.71 -5.98
C VAL A 5 -11.50 35.44 -4.64
N SER A 6 -11.12 34.20 -4.41
CA SER A 6 -10.42 33.79 -3.19
C SER A 6 -9.13 34.58 -3.06
N LYS A 7 -8.99 35.35 -1.98
CA LYS A 7 -7.79 36.18 -1.71
C LYS A 7 -6.55 35.28 -1.70
N LYS A 8 -5.53 35.68 -2.45
CA LYS A 8 -4.25 34.96 -2.46
C LYS A 8 -3.56 35.03 -1.10
N THR A 9 -2.76 34.01 -0.83
CA THR A 9 -2.02 33.86 0.44
C THR A 9 -0.84 34.83 0.47
N GLU A 10 -0.65 35.54 1.59
CA GLU A 10 0.47 36.49 1.78
C GLU A 10 1.80 35.75 2.05
N ALA A 11 2.18 34.93 1.09
CA ALA A 11 3.40 34.12 1.07
C ALA A 11 3.87 33.92 -0.37
N SER A 12 5.14 33.60 -0.56
CA SER A 12 5.68 33.13 -1.85
C SER A 12 5.57 31.63 -1.96
N CYS A 13 5.75 31.07 -3.16
CA CYS A 13 5.88 29.64 -3.36
C CYS A 13 7.21 29.30 -4.05
N LEU A 14 7.87 28.22 -3.59
CA LEU A 14 9.06 27.65 -4.18
C LEU A 14 8.75 26.25 -4.69
N ILE A 15 8.83 26.03 -6.00
CA ILE A 15 8.75 24.70 -6.62
C ILE A 15 10.18 24.20 -6.79
N LEU A 16 10.56 23.15 -6.06
CA LEU A 16 11.88 22.56 -6.17
C LEU A 16 11.92 21.56 -7.34
N ALA A 17 12.56 21.95 -8.43
CA ALA A 17 12.73 21.15 -9.65
C ALA A 17 14.20 20.78 -9.86
N GLY A 18 14.84 20.25 -8.81
CA GLY A 18 16.22 19.80 -8.82
C GLY A 18 16.37 18.44 -8.17
N GLY A 19 17.21 17.59 -8.73
CA GLY A 19 17.56 16.28 -8.19
C GLY A 19 18.12 15.39 -9.29
N GLN A 20 19.25 14.70 -9.03
CA GLN A 20 19.73 13.63 -9.90
C GLN A 20 18.85 12.41 -9.67
N GLY A 21 17.74 12.28 -10.43
CA GLY A 21 16.84 11.13 -10.37
C GLY A 21 17.54 9.85 -10.79
N LYS A 22 18.16 9.14 -9.85
CA LYS A 22 18.87 7.86 -10.10
C LYS A 22 17.94 6.67 -10.33
N ARG A 23 16.62 6.82 -10.11
CA ARG A 23 15.67 5.69 -10.04
C ARG A 23 14.63 5.60 -11.16
N LEU A 24 14.30 6.67 -11.87
CA LEU A 24 13.30 6.63 -12.93
C LEU A 24 13.81 7.24 -14.23
N THR A 25 13.81 8.53 -14.32
CA THR A 25 14.37 9.34 -15.41
C THR A 25 14.87 10.66 -14.83
N PRO A 26 15.86 11.32 -15.46
CA PRO A 26 16.31 12.65 -15.03
C PRO A 26 15.21 13.72 -15.10
N ASP A 27 14.13 13.46 -15.82
CA ASP A 27 13.12 14.45 -16.21
C ASP A 27 11.72 14.16 -15.66
N LYS A 28 11.60 13.57 -14.46
CA LYS A 28 10.33 13.28 -13.80
C LYS A 28 9.31 14.43 -13.83
N PRO A 29 9.67 15.68 -13.49
CA PRO A 29 8.73 16.79 -13.51
C PRO A 29 8.15 17.08 -14.89
N LEU A 30 8.79 16.59 -15.97
CA LEU A 30 8.35 16.77 -17.36
C LEU A 30 7.51 15.61 -17.88
N LEU A 31 7.33 14.53 -17.10
CA LEU A 31 6.38 13.49 -17.46
C LEU A 31 4.97 14.08 -17.51
N GLU A 32 4.17 13.64 -18.49
CA GLU A 32 2.85 14.20 -18.74
C GLU A 32 1.76 13.38 -18.06
N ILE A 33 0.89 14.06 -17.33
CA ILE A 33 -0.41 13.52 -16.87
C ILE A 33 -1.48 14.30 -17.64
N ASP A 34 -2.33 13.59 -18.39
CA ASP A 34 -3.38 14.17 -19.25
C ASP A 34 -2.83 15.21 -20.23
N GLY A 35 -1.71 14.88 -20.90
CA GLY A 35 -1.10 15.73 -21.91
C GLY A 35 -0.41 16.98 -21.38
N ARG A 36 -0.15 17.09 -20.05
CA ARG A 36 0.52 18.21 -19.41
C ARG A 36 1.63 17.76 -18.48
N PRO A 37 2.80 18.40 -18.52
CA PRO A 37 3.89 18.10 -17.60
C PRO A 37 3.45 18.18 -16.14
N ILE A 38 3.93 17.27 -15.30
CA ILE A 38 3.62 17.25 -13.85
C ILE A 38 3.88 18.60 -13.20
N ILE A 39 5.02 19.22 -13.50
CA ILE A 39 5.38 20.53 -12.96
C ILE A 39 4.38 21.64 -13.38
N GLU A 40 3.77 21.54 -14.56
CA GLU A 40 2.75 22.51 -15.00
C GLU A 40 1.48 22.38 -14.15
N ARG A 41 1.09 21.15 -13.80
CA ARG A 41 -0.04 20.91 -12.90
C ARG A 41 0.26 21.48 -11.51
N THR A 42 1.43 21.17 -10.96
CA THR A 42 1.91 21.74 -9.69
C THR A 42 1.89 23.27 -9.72
N ALA A 43 2.45 23.86 -10.78
CA ALA A 43 2.51 25.32 -10.95
C ALA A 43 1.11 25.95 -11.02
N ARG A 44 0.15 25.31 -11.70
CA ARG A 44 -1.23 25.81 -11.81
C ARG A 44 -1.90 25.92 -10.43
N VAL A 45 -1.77 24.91 -9.58
CA VAL A 45 -2.35 24.93 -8.23
C VAL A 45 -1.72 26.06 -7.39
N VAL A 46 -0.39 26.16 -7.39
CA VAL A 46 0.25 27.19 -6.55
C VAL A 46 0.05 28.62 -7.09
N LEU A 47 -0.12 28.79 -8.40
CA LEU A 47 -0.45 30.09 -9.00
C LEU A 47 -1.85 30.59 -8.64
N SER A 48 -2.80 29.69 -8.33
CA SER A 48 -4.11 30.10 -7.80
C SER A 48 -4.00 30.62 -6.35
N LEU A 49 -3.00 30.14 -5.59
CA LEU A 49 -2.85 30.41 -4.16
C LEU A 49 -1.89 31.55 -3.84
N PHE A 50 -0.82 31.74 -4.63
CA PHE A 50 0.27 32.66 -4.33
C PHE A 50 0.45 33.70 -5.43
N GLU A 51 0.85 34.94 -5.03
CA GLU A 51 1.17 36.00 -5.99
C GLU A 51 2.56 35.81 -6.58
N GLU A 52 3.48 35.25 -5.81
CA GLU A 52 4.86 35.03 -6.21
C GLU A 52 5.16 33.53 -6.17
N VAL A 53 5.52 32.97 -7.34
CA VAL A 53 5.92 31.55 -7.51
C VAL A 53 7.27 31.55 -8.22
N LEU A 54 8.26 30.86 -7.64
CA LEU A 54 9.59 30.67 -8.22
C LEU A 54 9.87 29.18 -8.38
N ILE A 55 10.60 28.83 -9.44
CA ILE A 55 11.12 27.48 -9.64
C ILE A 55 12.60 27.46 -9.25
N VAL A 56 12.97 26.57 -8.35
CA VAL A 56 14.38 26.37 -7.96
C VAL A 56 14.93 25.18 -8.73
N THR A 57 15.89 25.44 -9.62
CA THR A 57 16.46 24.43 -10.50
C THR A 57 17.88 24.79 -10.96
N ASN A 58 18.70 23.74 -11.17
CA ASN A 58 20.03 23.87 -11.77
C ASN A 58 20.03 23.58 -13.29
N THR A 59 18.86 23.38 -13.89
CA THR A 59 18.63 23.14 -15.33
C THR A 59 17.52 24.05 -15.85
N PRO A 60 17.74 25.38 -15.85
CA PRO A 60 16.70 26.36 -16.19
C PRO A 60 16.13 26.20 -17.59
N GLU A 61 16.94 25.71 -18.55
CA GLU A 61 16.53 25.43 -19.93
C GLU A 61 15.34 24.47 -20.04
N LYS A 62 15.16 23.58 -19.08
CA LYS A 62 14.06 22.60 -19.06
C LYS A 62 12.72 23.20 -18.67
N TYR A 63 12.70 24.31 -17.94
CA TYR A 63 11.49 24.86 -17.31
C TYR A 63 11.10 26.26 -17.83
N GLY A 64 11.81 26.79 -18.82
CA GLY A 64 11.53 28.11 -19.40
C GLY A 64 10.13 28.23 -20.02
N PHE A 65 9.52 27.13 -20.44
CA PHE A 65 8.16 27.11 -20.99
C PHE A 65 7.07 27.54 -19.98
N LEU A 66 7.33 27.41 -18.67
CA LEU A 66 6.42 27.82 -17.63
C LEU A 66 6.38 29.33 -17.41
N ARG A 67 7.34 30.08 -17.97
CA ARG A 67 7.45 31.54 -17.85
C ARG A 67 7.42 32.04 -16.41
N LEU A 68 7.92 31.24 -15.46
CA LEU A 68 8.09 31.59 -14.05
C LEU A 68 9.54 31.98 -13.76
N PRO A 69 9.81 32.81 -12.75
CA PRO A 69 11.16 33.12 -12.30
C PRO A 69 11.92 31.86 -11.91
N LEU A 70 13.14 31.72 -12.41
CA LEU A 70 14.02 30.55 -12.18
C LEU A 70 15.15 30.96 -11.24
N VAL A 71 15.45 30.13 -10.25
CA VAL A 71 16.51 30.33 -9.25
C VAL A 71 17.41 29.11 -9.23
N ALA A 72 18.71 29.30 -9.35
CA ALA A 72 19.70 28.23 -9.21
C ALA A 72 20.12 28.05 -7.74
N ASP A 73 20.52 26.84 -7.37
CA ASP A 73 21.15 26.57 -6.09
C ASP A 73 22.47 27.36 -5.95
N GLU A 74 22.71 27.98 -4.80
CA GLU A 74 23.97 28.65 -4.54
C GLU A 74 25.16 27.67 -4.54
N ARG A 75 24.92 26.44 -4.13
CA ARG A 75 25.88 25.31 -4.18
C ARG A 75 25.17 24.08 -4.74
N PRO A 76 25.35 23.77 -6.01
CA PRO A 76 24.73 22.58 -6.61
C PRO A 76 25.18 21.28 -5.92
N GLY A 77 24.28 20.28 -5.87
CA GLY A 77 24.58 18.98 -5.29
C GLY A 77 24.41 18.87 -3.76
N CYS A 78 24.00 19.91 -3.07
CA CYS A 78 23.77 19.94 -1.62
C CYS A 78 22.33 19.56 -1.21
N GLY A 79 21.58 18.92 -2.09
CA GLY A 79 20.23 18.43 -1.81
C GLY A 79 19.15 19.51 -1.63
N PRO A 80 17.92 19.09 -1.24
CA PRO A 80 16.77 20.00 -1.24
C PRO A 80 16.89 21.14 -0.21
N LEU A 81 17.67 20.99 0.87
CA LEU A 81 17.90 22.06 1.84
C LEU A 81 18.57 23.28 1.19
N MET A 82 19.50 23.06 0.25
CA MET A 82 20.13 24.14 -0.50
C MET A 82 19.13 24.83 -1.43
N GLY A 83 18.26 24.08 -2.07
CA GLY A 83 17.20 24.67 -2.91
C GLY A 83 16.27 25.55 -2.11
N ILE A 84 15.83 25.13 -0.93
CA ILE A 84 15.01 25.94 -0.02
C ILE A 84 15.77 27.21 0.39
N TYR A 85 17.03 27.08 0.79
CA TYR A 85 17.88 28.21 1.17
C TYR A 85 18.03 29.22 0.05
N SER A 86 18.37 28.77 -1.17
CA SER A 86 18.57 29.62 -2.35
C SER A 86 17.28 30.33 -2.75
N GLY A 87 16.15 29.60 -2.71
CA GLY A 87 14.83 30.17 -3.00
C GLY A 87 14.39 31.19 -1.97
N LEU A 88 14.47 30.90 -0.66
CA LEU A 88 14.08 31.83 0.41
C LEU A 88 14.83 33.17 0.38
N ARG A 89 16.06 33.18 -0.12
CA ARG A 89 16.83 34.42 -0.31
C ARG A 89 16.32 35.31 -1.45
N ARG A 90 15.50 34.76 -2.36
CA ARG A 90 15.03 35.45 -3.57
C ARG A 90 13.57 35.85 -3.50
N ILE A 91 12.76 35.27 -2.62
CA ILE A 91 11.35 35.62 -2.47
C ILE A 91 11.16 37.06 -1.90
N LYS A 92 10.01 37.63 -2.20
CA LYS A 92 9.60 38.97 -1.67
C LYS A 92 9.01 38.85 -0.26
N HIS A 93 8.16 37.86 -0.02
CA HIS A 93 7.48 37.67 1.27
C HIS A 93 8.40 37.09 2.34
N GLU A 94 8.00 37.21 3.60
CA GLU A 94 8.73 36.68 4.75
C GLU A 94 8.53 35.15 4.93
N VAL A 95 7.59 34.58 4.18
CA VAL A 95 7.17 33.18 4.25
C VAL A 95 7.13 32.61 2.85
N ALA A 96 7.58 31.35 2.70
CA ALA A 96 7.35 30.57 1.50
C ALA A 96 6.69 29.24 1.81
N PHE A 97 5.73 28.84 0.96
CA PHE A 97 5.36 27.46 0.77
C PHE A 97 6.40 26.79 -0.15
N VAL A 98 6.88 25.62 0.24
CA VAL A 98 7.84 24.83 -0.54
C VAL A 98 7.18 23.55 -0.97
N CYS A 99 7.20 23.24 -2.25
CA CYS A 99 6.73 21.96 -2.77
C CYS A 99 7.73 21.34 -3.77
N ALA A 100 7.68 20.02 -3.93
CA ALA A 100 8.44 19.34 -4.96
C ALA A 100 7.75 19.46 -6.33
N ALA A 101 8.53 19.49 -7.40
CA ALA A 101 8.03 19.59 -8.78
C ALA A 101 7.31 18.34 -9.28
N ASP A 102 7.43 17.22 -8.56
CA ASP A 102 6.83 15.92 -8.86
C ASP A 102 5.60 15.59 -7.98
N MET A 103 4.93 16.63 -7.43
CA MET A 103 3.69 16.54 -6.64
C MET A 103 2.48 17.03 -7.46
N PRO A 104 1.87 16.22 -8.32
CA PRO A 104 0.83 16.67 -9.26
C PRO A 104 -0.54 16.94 -8.62
N PHE A 105 -0.75 16.55 -7.37
CA PHE A 105 -2.06 16.56 -6.69
C PHE A 105 -2.07 17.43 -5.44
N LEU A 106 -1.37 18.56 -5.47
CA LEU A 106 -1.42 19.53 -4.37
C LEU A 106 -2.87 19.90 -4.05
N ASN A 107 -3.19 19.97 -2.75
CA ASN A 107 -4.52 20.30 -2.27
C ASN A 107 -4.57 21.73 -1.71
N GLU A 108 -5.39 22.59 -2.33
CA GLU A 108 -5.49 24.01 -1.95
C GLU A 108 -5.99 24.21 -0.51
N GLU A 109 -6.97 23.42 -0.06
CA GLU A 109 -7.52 23.52 1.30
C GLU A 109 -6.46 23.17 2.34
N LEU A 110 -5.66 22.13 2.07
CA LEU A 110 -4.56 21.71 2.93
C LEU A 110 -3.50 22.82 3.02
N ILE A 111 -3.10 23.41 1.89
CA ILE A 111 -2.10 24.47 1.86
C ILE A 111 -2.59 25.70 2.63
N ARG A 112 -3.85 26.09 2.46
CA ARG A 112 -4.46 27.20 3.21
C ARG A 112 -4.55 26.91 4.71
N ALA A 113 -4.98 25.71 5.09
CA ALA A 113 -5.05 25.30 6.49
C ALA A 113 -3.65 25.31 7.15
N GLN A 114 -2.62 24.81 6.45
CA GLN A 114 -1.23 24.91 6.93
C GLN A 114 -0.75 26.35 7.11
N PHE A 115 -1.10 27.24 6.20
CA PHE A 115 -0.73 28.66 6.30
C PHE A 115 -1.32 29.31 7.56
N HIS A 116 -2.54 28.98 7.92
CA HIS A 116 -3.20 29.49 9.13
C HIS A 116 -2.52 29.04 10.42
N GLU A 117 -1.83 27.91 10.40
CA GLU A 117 -1.07 27.38 11.55
C GLU A 117 0.30 28.04 11.76
N LEU A 118 0.73 28.93 10.86
CA LEU A 118 2.06 29.54 10.94
C LEU A 118 2.32 30.31 12.24
N GLY A 119 1.36 31.05 12.77
CA GLY A 119 1.45 31.76 14.03
C GLY A 119 2.88 32.21 14.40
N ALA A 120 3.41 31.75 15.51
CA ALA A 120 4.77 32.03 15.98
C ALA A 120 5.84 31.02 15.50
N PHE A 121 5.47 30.05 14.66
CA PHE A 121 6.39 29.03 14.18
C PHE A 121 7.24 29.51 13.00
N ASP A 122 8.43 28.91 12.88
CA ASP A 122 9.37 29.14 11.77
C ASP A 122 9.10 28.23 10.60
N ILE A 123 8.65 27.01 10.93
CA ILE A 123 8.35 25.93 9.99
C ILE A 123 7.01 25.32 10.39
N VAL A 124 6.14 25.10 9.39
CA VAL A 124 4.93 24.27 9.55
C VAL A 124 5.02 23.13 8.55
N VAL A 125 5.16 21.92 9.08
CA VAL A 125 5.41 20.71 8.29
C VAL A 125 4.36 19.64 8.57
N PRO A 126 3.71 19.09 7.54
CA PRO A 126 2.86 17.92 7.69
C PRO A 126 3.66 16.72 8.17
N TRP A 127 3.03 15.95 9.04
CA TRP A 127 3.58 14.71 9.57
C TRP A 127 2.59 13.56 9.36
N PRO A 128 2.15 13.34 8.10
CA PRO A 128 1.26 12.23 7.80
C PRO A 128 1.99 10.92 8.07
N ARG A 129 1.32 9.96 8.71
CA ARG A 129 1.88 8.62 8.93
C ARG A 129 3.26 8.59 9.62
N GLY A 130 3.52 9.54 10.55
CA GLY A 130 4.78 9.57 11.29
C GLY A 130 6.02 10.01 10.51
N ARG A 131 5.88 10.43 9.25
CA ARG A 131 6.97 10.95 8.41
C ARG A 131 6.75 12.40 8.02
N PRO A 132 7.83 13.22 8.03
CA PRO A 132 7.73 14.63 7.65
C PRO A 132 7.68 14.82 6.13
N GLU A 133 6.78 15.68 5.67
CA GLU A 133 6.71 16.13 4.28
C GLU A 133 7.35 17.51 4.13
N PHE A 134 8.66 17.55 4.24
CA PHE A 134 9.43 18.80 4.17
C PHE A 134 9.33 19.54 2.82
N LEU A 135 8.95 18.83 1.76
CA LEU A 135 8.69 19.40 0.45
C LEU A 135 7.19 19.60 0.19
N HIS A 136 6.42 19.79 1.26
CA HIS A 136 5.06 20.30 1.28
C HIS A 136 4.87 21.13 2.57
N ALA A 137 5.71 22.14 2.77
CA ALA A 137 5.82 22.79 4.07
C ALA A 137 6.02 24.31 3.92
N PHE A 138 5.66 25.06 4.96
CA PHE A 138 5.96 26.50 5.04
C PHE A 138 7.23 26.76 5.82
N TYR A 139 8.03 27.72 5.32
CA TYR A 139 9.28 28.17 5.91
C TYR A 139 9.34 29.68 5.97
N ARG A 140 9.79 30.23 7.11
CA ARG A 140 10.06 31.67 7.23
C ARG A 140 11.51 32.00 6.85
N LYS A 141 11.74 33.22 6.31
CA LYS A 141 13.10 33.71 6.03
C LYS A 141 14.01 33.71 7.24
N ARG A 142 13.48 33.86 8.44
CA ARG A 142 14.28 33.80 9.69
C ARG A 142 14.94 32.43 9.94
N CYS A 143 14.61 31.38 9.17
CA CYS A 143 15.35 30.11 9.15
C CYS A 143 16.71 30.21 8.42
N LEU A 144 16.93 31.21 7.59
CA LEU A 144 18.13 31.35 6.75
C LEU A 144 19.46 31.25 7.51
N PRO A 145 19.65 31.91 8.68
CA PRO A 145 20.90 31.77 9.44
C PRO A 145 21.14 30.33 9.91
N ALA A 146 20.09 29.63 10.37
CA ALA A 146 20.20 28.23 10.79
C ALA A 146 20.50 27.31 9.60
N MET A 147 19.81 27.53 8.46
CA MET A 147 20.08 26.78 7.22
C MET A 147 21.53 26.95 6.79
N ARG A 148 22.04 28.18 6.79
CA ARG A 148 23.43 28.47 6.41
C ARG A 148 24.42 27.71 7.29
N LYS A 149 24.24 27.77 8.60
CA LYS A 149 25.12 27.07 9.57
C LYS A 149 25.14 25.56 9.31
N ILE A 150 23.99 24.95 9.03
CA ILE A 150 23.84 23.52 8.75
C ILE A 150 24.52 23.17 7.41
N LEU A 151 24.31 23.96 6.38
CA LEU A 151 24.90 23.77 5.06
C LEU A 151 26.42 23.97 5.07
N ASP A 152 26.95 24.94 5.82
CA ASP A 152 28.38 25.17 5.96
C ASP A 152 29.07 24.05 6.77
N ALA A 153 28.33 23.36 7.63
CA ALA A 153 28.78 22.15 8.32
C ALA A 153 28.62 20.88 7.45
N ASN A 154 28.25 20.99 6.17
CA ASN A 154 28.02 19.89 5.22
C ASN A 154 26.90 18.90 5.64
N PHE A 155 25.92 19.36 6.40
CA PHE A 155 24.72 18.61 6.68
C PHE A 155 23.62 19.03 5.69
N PHE A 156 23.10 18.08 4.88
CA PHE A 156 22.17 18.39 3.78
C PHE A 156 20.74 17.92 4.04
N LYS A 157 20.50 17.22 5.16
CA LYS A 157 19.15 16.74 5.53
C LYS A 157 18.34 17.90 6.13
N ILE A 158 17.12 18.10 5.61
CA ILE A 158 16.20 19.16 6.09
C ILE A 158 15.82 18.95 7.56
N GLU A 159 15.76 17.71 8.01
CA GLU A 159 15.45 17.33 9.40
C GLU A 159 16.33 18.05 10.43
N ASN A 160 17.60 18.29 10.11
CA ASN A 160 18.54 18.98 11.01
C ASN A 160 18.06 20.41 11.34
N LEU A 161 17.25 21.00 10.48
CA LEU A 161 16.70 22.35 10.67
C LEU A 161 15.67 22.40 11.80
N THR A 162 14.93 21.32 12.03
CA THR A 162 13.90 21.26 13.07
C THR A 162 14.46 21.35 14.49
N GLN A 163 15.76 21.14 14.67
CA GLN A 163 16.45 21.30 15.96
C GLN A 163 16.79 22.78 16.26
N SER A 164 16.89 23.60 15.22
CA SER A 164 17.32 24.99 15.30
C SER A 164 16.20 26.02 15.01
N CYS A 165 15.07 25.55 14.48
CA CYS A 165 13.92 26.39 14.12
C CYS A 165 12.65 25.87 14.82
N LYS A 166 11.81 26.81 15.29
CA LYS A 166 10.56 26.48 15.95
C LYS A 166 9.60 25.84 14.95
N THR A 167 9.45 24.51 15.02
CA THR A 167 8.72 23.69 14.06
C THR A 167 7.41 23.21 14.62
N LEU A 168 6.31 23.48 13.91
CA LEU A 168 5.01 22.87 14.14
C LEU A 168 4.87 21.62 13.26
N ARG A 169 4.58 20.49 13.88
CA ARG A 169 4.32 19.22 13.21
C ARG A 169 2.81 18.99 13.15
N LEU A 170 2.24 18.92 11.95
CA LEU A 170 0.82 18.64 11.75
C LEU A 170 0.65 17.12 11.64
N ASN A 171 0.28 16.50 12.74
CA ASN A 171 0.12 15.05 12.87
C ASN A 171 -1.27 14.56 12.37
N GLY A 172 -1.52 13.26 12.47
CA GLY A 172 -2.79 12.64 12.06
C GLY A 172 -4.03 13.27 12.70
N ASP A 173 -3.96 13.64 13.99
CA ASP A 173 -5.06 14.29 14.71
C ASP A 173 -5.39 15.68 14.15
N TRP A 174 -4.37 16.41 13.70
CA TRP A 174 -4.59 17.68 13.04
C TRP A 174 -5.37 17.51 11.72
N PHE A 175 -4.99 16.51 10.91
CA PHE A 175 -5.69 16.22 9.66
C PHE A 175 -7.14 15.78 9.90
N ALA A 176 -7.38 14.96 10.91
CA ALA A 176 -8.73 14.51 11.28
C ALA A 176 -9.62 15.70 11.68
N ARG A 177 -9.12 16.59 12.53
CA ARG A 177 -9.85 17.80 12.97
C ARG A 177 -10.20 18.76 11.83
N HIS A 178 -9.42 18.76 10.75
CA HIS A 178 -9.66 19.62 9.57
C HIS A 178 -10.41 18.90 8.44
N GLY A 179 -10.84 17.65 8.62
CA GLY A 179 -11.53 16.87 7.58
C GLY A 179 -10.66 16.54 6.37
N LEU A 180 -9.33 16.51 6.54
CA LEU A 180 -8.35 16.35 5.45
C LEU A 180 -7.77 14.94 5.36
N THR A 181 -8.20 14.00 6.22
CA THR A 181 -7.63 12.65 6.31
C THR A 181 -7.75 11.87 5.00
N GLU A 182 -8.91 11.94 4.33
CA GLU A 182 -9.13 11.21 3.07
C GLU A 182 -8.30 11.74 1.90
N ARG A 183 -7.90 13.00 1.94
CA ARG A 183 -7.14 13.67 0.87
C ARG A 183 -5.64 13.64 1.08
N MET A 184 -5.21 13.19 2.26
CA MET A 184 -3.82 13.19 2.70
C MET A 184 -2.92 12.37 1.76
N ASP A 185 -3.37 11.16 1.38
CA ASP A 185 -2.60 10.24 0.55
C ASP A 185 -2.37 10.78 -0.85
N LEU A 186 -3.36 11.48 -1.39
CA LEU A 186 -3.27 12.10 -2.70
C LEU A 186 -2.39 13.36 -2.66
N ALA A 187 -2.57 14.22 -1.67
CA ALA A 187 -1.86 15.50 -1.55
C ALA A 187 -0.35 15.34 -1.42
N PHE A 188 0.11 14.23 -0.80
CA PHE A 188 1.53 13.92 -0.62
C PHE A 188 2.06 12.87 -1.60
N ALA A 189 1.28 12.52 -2.62
CA ALA A 189 1.72 11.59 -3.63
C ALA A 189 2.84 12.19 -4.48
N ASN A 190 4.01 11.55 -4.40
CA ASN A 190 5.16 11.86 -5.24
C ASN A 190 5.28 10.78 -6.33
N ILE A 191 5.56 11.20 -7.55
CA ILE A 191 5.83 10.27 -8.65
C ILE A 191 7.31 9.90 -8.60
N ASN A 192 7.64 8.78 -7.98
CA ASN A 192 9.02 8.32 -7.80
C ASN A 192 9.43 7.20 -8.75
N THR A 193 8.47 6.45 -9.26
CA THR A 193 8.66 5.31 -10.16
C THR A 193 7.77 5.45 -11.40
N ILE A 194 8.05 4.67 -12.44
CA ILE A 194 7.18 4.61 -13.63
C ILE A 194 5.80 4.06 -13.25
N GLU A 195 5.76 3.23 -12.23
CA GLU A 195 4.54 2.67 -11.65
C GLU A 195 3.71 3.74 -10.95
N ASP A 196 4.34 4.64 -10.18
CA ASP A 196 3.64 5.80 -9.59
C ASP A 196 3.04 6.67 -10.71
N TYR A 197 3.81 6.92 -11.75
CA TYR A 197 3.36 7.69 -12.90
C TYR A 197 2.14 7.07 -13.59
N ARG A 198 2.18 5.77 -13.88
CA ARG A 198 1.05 5.04 -14.48
C ARG A 198 -0.18 5.00 -13.57
N TYR A 199 0.03 4.84 -12.27
CA TYR A 199 -1.05 4.89 -11.28
C TYR A 199 -1.81 6.22 -11.34
N TRP A 200 -1.08 7.33 -11.35
CA TRP A 200 -1.69 8.65 -11.31
C TRP A 200 -2.29 9.10 -12.65
N LEU A 201 -1.83 8.55 -13.77
CA LEU A 201 -2.51 8.73 -15.08
C LEU A 201 -3.97 8.27 -15.04
N GLY A 202 -4.28 7.23 -14.28
CA GLY A 202 -5.65 6.71 -14.13
C GLY A 202 -6.54 7.44 -13.10
N GLN A 203 -5.99 8.34 -12.28
CA GLN A 203 -6.72 9.05 -11.20
C GLN A 203 -7.11 10.50 -11.53
N SER A 204 -6.72 11.01 -12.67
CA SER A 204 -7.05 12.37 -13.08
C SER A 204 -8.54 12.52 -13.44
N PRO A 205 -9.22 13.59 -12.98
CA PRO A 205 -10.61 13.87 -13.34
C PRO A 205 -10.83 14.07 -14.85
N GLU A 206 -9.78 14.50 -15.57
CA GLU A 206 -9.81 14.75 -17.02
C GLU A 206 -9.44 13.49 -17.83
N GLY A 207 -8.87 12.47 -17.17
CA GLY A 207 -8.44 11.20 -17.79
C GLY A 207 -9.57 10.19 -18.06
N GLN A 208 -10.82 10.61 -18.02
CA GLN A 208 -11.96 9.73 -18.37
C GLN A 208 -12.00 9.30 -19.85
N GLY A 209 -11.03 9.74 -20.66
CA GLY A 209 -10.90 9.41 -22.09
C GLY A 209 -9.69 8.56 -22.48
N LEU A 210 -8.69 8.38 -21.60
CA LEU A 210 -7.57 7.49 -21.86
C LEU A 210 -7.88 6.11 -21.27
N GLU A 211 -7.79 5.09 -22.10
CA GLU A 211 -7.95 3.70 -21.69
C GLU A 211 -7.20 3.44 -20.39
N LYS A 212 -7.93 3.00 -19.37
CA LYS A 212 -7.40 2.60 -18.05
C LYS A 212 -6.55 1.34 -18.21
N THR A 213 -5.35 1.50 -18.75
CA THR A 213 -4.37 0.42 -18.85
C THR A 213 -3.92 0.06 -17.43
N GLY A 214 -4.43 -1.04 -16.92
CA GLY A 214 -4.13 -1.57 -15.58
C GLY A 214 -5.29 -1.54 -14.57
N ALA A 215 -6.31 -0.71 -14.76
CA ALA A 215 -7.53 -0.84 -13.98
C ALA A 215 -8.29 -2.11 -14.41
N TRP A 216 -8.95 -2.77 -13.46
CA TRP A 216 -9.88 -3.86 -13.78
C TRP A 216 -10.87 -3.33 -14.82
N PRO A 217 -11.07 -4.03 -15.94
CA PRO A 217 -11.90 -3.52 -17.04
C PRO A 217 -13.27 -3.09 -16.54
N PRO A 218 -13.82 -1.96 -17.06
CA PRO A 218 -15.18 -1.55 -16.73
C PRO A 218 -16.16 -2.66 -17.11
N GLN A 219 -17.26 -2.77 -16.38
CA GLN A 219 -18.24 -3.87 -16.48
C GLN A 219 -18.74 -4.17 -17.91
N LYS A 220 -18.58 -3.26 -18.87
CA LYS A 220 -18.99 -3.48 -20.28
C LYS A 220 -18.00 -4.29 -21.12
N GLU A 221 -16.72 -4.37 -20.71
CA GLU A 221 -15.70 -5.27 -21.28
C GLU A 221 -15.38 -6.43 -20.34
N ALA A 222 -16.23 -6.61 -19.36
CA ALA A 222 -16.11 -7.60 -18.34
C ALA A 222 -16.10 -8.97 -18.92
N SER A 223 -14.99 -9.53 -18.94
CA SER A 223 -15.16 -10.95 -18.98
C SER A 223 -14.06 -11.73 -18.28
N GLY A 224 -13.92 -11.51 -17.01
CA GLY A 224 -13.42 -12.60 -16.18
C GLY A 224 -14.26 -13.88 -16.36
N LEU A 225 -15.53 -13.76 -16.67
CA LEU A 225 -16.41 -14.85 -17.13
C LEU A 225 -15.97 -15.40 -18.50
N ASP A 226 -15.51 -14.56 -19.42
CA ASP A 226 -15.04 -15.00 -20.72
C ASP A 226 -13.70 -15.72 -20.64
N ALA A 227 -12.80 -15.33 -19.74
CA ALA A 227 -11.53 -16.03 -19.55
C ALA A 227 -11.74 -17.53 -19.21
N LEU A 228 -12.66 -17.85 -18.29
CA LEU A 228 -12.95 -19.26 -18.02
C LEU A 228 -13.71 -19.96 -19.16
N LYS A 229 -14.49 -19.22 -19.92
CA LYS A 229 -15.19 -19.78 -21.11
C LYS A 229 -14.23 -20.09 -22.26
N SER A 230 -13.02 -19.56 -22.25
CA SER A 230 -11.98 -19.91 -23.22
C SER A 230 -11.36 -21.30 -22.95
N ILE A 231 -11.57 -21.84 -21.74
CA ILE A 231 -11.10 -23.17 -21.38
C ILE A 231 -12.15 -24.20 -21.77
N ALA A 232 -11.72 -25.33 -22.29
CA ALA A 232 -12.58 -26.44 -22.63
C ALA A 232 -13.42 -26.87 -21.41
N PRO A 233 -14.74 -27.03 -21.54
CA PRO A 233 -15.64 -27.26 -20.41
C PRO A 233 -15.31 -28.53 -19.61
N ASP A 234 -14.82 -29.58 -20.26
CA ASP A 234 -14.38 -30.83 -19.66
C ASP A 234 -13.15 -30.62 -18.77
N VAL A 235 -12.13 -29.91 -19.25
CA VAL A 235 -10.95 -29.55 -18.46
C VAL A 235 -11.32 -28.68 -17.28
N LEU A 236 -12.16 -27.67 -17.48
CA LEU A 236 -12.61 -26.78 -16.39
C LEU A 236 -13.39 -27.57 -15.33
N GLN A 237 -14.22 -28.51 -15.74
CA GLN A 237 -14.96 -29.38 -14.83
C GLN A 237 -14.03 -30.31 -14.04
N GLU A 238 -13.03 -30.90 -14.70
CA GLU A 238 -12.04 -31.78 -14.05
C GLU A 238 -11.23 -31.01 -12.97
N VAL A 239 -10.73 -29.81 -13.30
CA VAL A 239 -10.05 -28.95 -12.32
C VAL A 239 -10.95 -28.66 -11.12
N ARG A 240 -12.19 -28.26 -11.39
CA ARG A 240 -13.16 -27.94 -10.34
C ARG A 240 -13.45 -29.15 -9.46
N GLN A 241 -13.68 -30.30 -10.07
CA GLN A 241 -13.98 -31.54 -9.34
C GLN A 241 -12.80 -31.96 -8.46
N THR A 242 -11.58 -31.93 -8.98
CA THR A 242 -10.35 -32.21 -8.24
C THR A 242 -10.23 -31.34 -6.98
N LEU A 243 -10.41 -30.03 -7.10
CA LEU A 243 -10.31 -29.10 -5.97
C LEU A 243 -11.40 -29.34 -4.92
N ILE A 244 -12.64 -29.62 -5.36
CA ILE A 244 -13.76 -29.93 -4.45
C ILE A 244 -13.52 -31.24 -3.70
N GLU A 245 -13.09 -32.29 -4.39
CA GLU A 245 -12.83 -33.60 -3.79
C GLU A 245 -11.75 -33.52 -2.72
N GLN A 246 -10.63 -32.87 -3.03
CA GLN A 246 -9.53 -32.71 -2.05
C GLN A 246 -9.97 -31.94 -0.82
N GLU A 247 -10.67 -30.80 -1.00
CA GLU A 247 -11.16 -30.02 0.12
C GLU A 247 -12.20 -30.78 0.95
N THR A 248 -13.05 -31.60 0.30
CA THR A 248 -14.05 -32.44 0.94
C THR A 248 -13.39 -33.50 1.81
N VAL A 249 -12.38 -34.20 1.29
CA VAL A 249 -11.62 -35.20 2.05
C VAL A 249 -10.95 -34.55 3.26
N TYR A 250 -10.27 -33.43 3.08
CA TYR A 250 -9.61 -32.69 4.17
C TYR A 250 -10.58 -32.22 5.25
N GLN A 251 -11.77 -31.74 4.85
CA GLN A 251 -12.77 -31.24 5.80
C GLN A 251 -13.63 -32.34 6.44
N HIS A 252 -13.48 -33.61 6.05
CA HIS A 252 -14.31 -34.71 6.48
C HIS A 252 -15.83 -34.48 6.26
N LYS A 253 -16.20 -33.85 5.16
CA LYS A 253 -17.58 -33.49 4.79
C LYS A 253 -18.03 -34.30 3.57
N SER A 254 -19.34 -34.37 3.34
CA SER A 254 -19.88 -34.90 2.09
C SER A 254 -19.78 -33.86 0.96
N ALA A 255 -19.59 -34.32 -0.27
CA ALA A 255 -19.48 -33.48 -1.46
C ALA A 255 -20.73 -32.61 -1.71
N GLU A 256 -21.91 -33.03 -1.23
CA GLU A 256 -23.18 -32.32 -1.37
C GLU A 256 -23.29 -31.11 -0.44
N GLU A 257 -22.50 -31.07 0.66
CA GLU A 257 -22.48 -29.95 1.63
C GLU A 257 -21.38 -28.93 1.33
N THR A 258 -20.62 -29.12 0.27
CA THR A 258 -19.36 -28.43 0.10
C THR A 258 -19.49 -27.22 -0.83
N PHE A 259 -19.54 -26.03 -0.26
CA PHE A 259 -19.03 -24.84 -0.94
C PHE A 259 -17.51 -24.92 -0.93
N SER A 260 -16.89 -25.18 -2.08
CA SER A 260 -15.43 -25.22 -2.16
C SER A 260 -14.83 -23.83 -2.13
N SER A 261 -14.21 -23.49 -1.01
CA SER A 261 -13.45 -22.26 -0.86
C SER A 261 -12.21 -22.27 -1.74
N LEU A 262 -11.62 -23.45 -1.94
CA LEU A 262 -10.42 -23.65 -2.77
C LEU A 262 -10.73 -23.41 -4.24
N TRP A 263 -11.81 -23.98 -4.78
CA TRP A 263 -12.27 -23.68 -6.14
C TRP A 263 -12.56 -22.19 -6.34
N ALA A 264 -13.24 -21.56 -5.38
CA ALA A 264 -13.56 -20.14 -5.46
C ALA A 264 -12.28 -19.29 -5.50
N HIS A 265 -11.29 -19.63 -4.69
CA HIS A 265 -9.96 -18.99 -4.69
C HIS A 265 -9.25 -19.20 -6.02
N SER A 266 -9.00 -20.46 -6.43
CA SER A 266 -8.27 -20.77 -7.66
C SER A 266 -8.91 -20.18 -8.90
N SER A 267 -10.25 -20.14 -8.96
CA SER A 267 -10.96 -19.50 -10.07
C SER A 267 -10.77 -17.99 -10.13
N ARG A 268 -10.62 -17.31 -8.98
CA ARG A 268 -10.28 -15.87 -8.94
C ARG A 268 -8.82 -15.64 -9.30
N VAL A 269 -7.90 -16.44 -8.74
CA VAL A 269 -6.47 -16.37 -9.06
C VAL A 269 -6.23 -16.57 -10.56
N GLY A 270 -6.85 -17.59 -11.18
CA GLY A 270 -6.77 -17.79 -12.63
C GLY A 270 -7.22 -16.58 -13.44
N ARG A 271 -8.35 -15.96 -13.09
CA ARG A 271 -8.83 -14.74 -13.77
C ARG A 271 -7.91 -13.55 -13.58
N ILE A 272 -7.37 -13.36 -12.38
CA ILE A 272 -6.42 -12.29 -12.09
C ILE A 272 -5.13 -12.54 -12.88
N ALA A 273 -4.60 -13.76 -12.91
CA ALA A 273 -3.41 -14.13 -13.65
C ALA A 273 -3.59 -13.90 -15.15
N HIS A 274 -4.73 -14.30 -15.73
CA HIS A 274 -5.08 -14.03 -17.12
C HIS A 274 -5.05 -12.52 -17.43
N HIS A 275 -5.64 -11.71 -16.54
CA HIS A 275 -5.65 -10.26 -16.72
C HIS A 275 -4.24 -9.66 -16.67
N ILE A 276 -3.44 -10.03 -15.66
CA ILE A 276 -2.07 -9.55 -15.52
C ILE A 276 -1.24 -9.96 -16.74
N ALA A 277 -1.31 -11.23 -17.17
CA ALA A 277 -0.60 -11.72 -18.33
C ALA A 277 -0.93 -10.91 -19.59
N LYS A 278 -2.21 -10.66 -19.84
CA LYS A 278 -2.67 -9.85 -20.99
C LYS A 278 -2.10 -8.44 -20.97
N VAL A 279 -2.11 -7.77 -19.79
CA VAL A 279 -1.58 -6.40 -19.65
C VAL A 279 -0.06 -6.35 -19.78
N GLU A 280 0.65 -7.36 -19.25
CA GLU A 280 2.11 -7.48 -19.32
C GLU A 280 2.61 -8.01 -20.70
N GLY A 281 1.69 -8.27 -21.65
CA GLY A 281 2.05 -8.81 -22.98
C GLY A 281 2.57 -10.25 -22.94
N ARG A 282 2.07 -11.05 -21.97
CA ARG A 282 2.38 -12.47 -21.80
C ARG A 282 1.20 -13.31 -22.31
N GLU A 283 1.43 -14.61 -22.50
CA GLU A 283 0.38 -15.53 -22.93
C GLU A 283 -0.66 -15.72 -21.80
N PRO A 284 -1.92 -15.33 -22.04
CA PRO A 284 -2.91 -15.32 -20.97
C PRO A 284 -3.47 -16.72 -20.66
N GLU A 285 -3.54 -17.64 -21.63
CA GLU A 285 -4.09 -18.99 -21.42
C GLU A 285 -3.27 -19.83 -20.41
N PRO A 286 -1.93 -19.97 -20.58
CA PRO A 286 -1.14 -20.72 -19.60
C PRO A 286 -1.12 -20.03 -18.22
N ALA A 287 -1.22 -18.69 -18.14
CA ALA A 287 -1.35 -17.99 -16.88
C ALA A 287 -2.69 -18.29 -16.18
N LEU A 288 -3.79 -18.33 -16.96
CA LEU A 288 -5.11 -18.73 -16.46
C LEU A 288 -5.07 -20.16 -15.90
N LEU A 289 -4.55 -21.10 -16.67
CA LEU A 289 -4.48 -22.51 -16.28
C LEU A 289 -3.56 -22.72 -15.05
N ALA A 290 -2.39 -22.08 -15.03
CA ALA A 290 -1.51 -22.14 -13.88
C ALA A 290 -2.17 -21.57 -12.62
N GLY A 291 -2.89 -20.44 -12.73
CA GLY A 291 -3.66 -19.88 -11.62
C GLY A 291 -4.85 -20.73 -11.18
N LEU A 292 -5.47 -21.52 -12.08
CA LEU A 292 -6.50 -22.48 -11.71
C LEU A 292 -5.94 -23.70 -10.98
N LEU A 293 -4.73 -24.14 -11.36
CA LEU A 293 -4.15 -25.42 -10.95
C LEU A 293 -3.15 -25.28 -9.79
N HIS A 294 -2.71 -24.06 -9.41
CA HIS A 294 -1.62 -23.85 -8.44
C HIS A 294 -1.88 -24.51 -7.07
N ASP A 295 -3.11 -24.52 -6.62
CA ASP A 295 -3.53 -25.07 -5.32
C ASP A 295 -4.07 -26.51 -5.41
N THR A 296 -3.96 -27.19 -6.57
CA THR A 296 -4.44 -28.58 -6.72
C THR A 296 -3.66 -29.60 -5.88
N GLY A 297 -2.47 -29.24 -5.41
CA GLY A 297 -1.67 -30.06 -4.51
C GLY A 297 -1.91 -29.82 -3.02
N LYS A 298 -2.70 -28.80 -2.65
CA LYS A 298 -2.79 -28.27 -1.30
C LYS A 298 -3.30 -29.24 -0.24
N PHE A 299 -4.24 -30.07 -0.59
CA PHE A 299 -4.82 -31.11 0.27
C PHE A 299 -4.57 -32.51 -0.28
N ALA A 300 -3.50 -32.67 -1.06
CA ALA A 300 -3.09 -33.98 -1.53
C ALA A 300 -2.96 -34.95 -0.34
N HIS A 301 -3.45 -36.15 -0.51
CA HIS A 301 -3.44 -37.19 0.53
C HIS A 301 -4.25 -36.88 1.81
N GLY A 302 -5.16 -35.89 1.78
CA GLY A 302 -6.01 -35.52 2.92
C GLY A 302 -5.28 -34.81 4.04
N SER A 303 -4.03 -34.39 3.82
CA SER A 303 -3.21 -33.62 4.79
C SER A 303 -3.00 -32.18 4.30
N TYR A 304 -2.67 -31.29 5.25
CA TYR A 304 -2.33 -29.91 4.98
C TYR A 304 -1.07 -29.54 5.76
N HIS A 305 0.03 -29.29 5.06
CA HIS A 305 1.37 -29.01 5.63
C HIS A 305 1.92 -30.09 6.58
N GLU A 306 1.41 -31.30 6.51
CA GLU A 306 1.88 -32.41 7.34
C GLU A 306 2.90 -33.30 6.59
N ASP A 307 2.93 -33.20 5.26
CA ASP A 307 3.86 -33.96 4.42
C ASP A 307 5.18 -33.19 4.22
N ASP A 308 6.27 -33.94 4.05
CA ASP A 308 7.60 -33.39 3.71
C ASP A 308 7.67 -32.86 2.24
N ILE A 309 6.61 -33.09 1.45
CA ILE A 309 6.56 -32.72 0.04
C ILE A 309 5.86 -31.34 -0.09
N PRO A 310 6.50 -30.35 -0.71
CA PRO A 310 5.87 -29.07 -1.00
C PRO A 310 4.61 -29.20 -1.85
N GLU A 311 3.58 -28.43 -1.52
CA GLU A 311 2.27 -28.41 -2.22
C GLU A 311 2.42 -28.22 -3.73
N GLU A 312 3.39 -27.42 -4.14
CA GLU A 312 3.68 -27.11 -5.53
C GLU A 312 4.12 -28.37 -6.31
N LYS A 313 4.86 -29.27 -5.68
CA LYS A 313 5.26 -30.54 -6.29
C LYS A 313 4.08 -31.49 -6.45
N ASN A 314 3.20 -31.55 -5.46
CA ASN A 314 1.96 -32.30 -5.60
C ASN A 314 1.06 -31.72 -6.71
N ALA A 315 1.01 -30.39 -6.85
CA ALA A 315 0.21 -29.74 -7.89
C ALA A 315 0.64 -30.11 -9.32
N VAL A 316 1.94 -30.29 -9.55
CA VAL A 316 2.49 -30.71 -10.86
C VAL A 316 1.91 -32.07 -11.32
N GLU A 317 1.74 -33.03 -10.41
CA GLU A 317 1.15 -34.35 -10.76
C GLU A 317 -0.31 -34.18 -11.22
N PHE A 318 -1.07 -33.27 -10.60
CA PHE A 318 -2.43 -32.97 -11.02
C PHE A 318 -2.47 -32.24 -12.37
N VAL A 319 -1.53 -31.33 -12.63
CA VAL A 319 -1.41 -30.65 -13.92
C VAL A 319 -1.23 -31.66 -15.04
N GLU A 320 -0.29 -32.60 -14.88
CA GLU A 320 -0.04 -33.65 -15.87
C GLU A 320 -1.27 -34.53 -16.08
N ARG A 321 -1.90 -34.98 -15.00
CA ARG A 321 -3.10 -35.84 -15.07
C ARG A 321 -4.26 -35.16 -15.81
N ILE A 322 -4.50 -33.86 -15.55
CA ILE A 322 -5.66 -33.14 -16.06
C ILE A 322 -5.45 -32.66 -17.50
N LEU A 323 -4.22 -32.26 -17.87
CA LEU A 323 -3.97 -31.62 -19.16
C LEU A 323 -3.43 -32.56 -20.23
N SER A 324 -2.89 -33.75 -19.87
CA SER A 324 -2.40 -34.73 -20.86
C SER A 324 -3.54 -35.22 -21.76
N GLY A 325 -3.26 -35.31 -23.06
CA GLY A 325 -4.25 -35.71 -24.08
C GLY A 325 -5.25 -34.57 -24.43
N THR A 326 -5.15 -33.41 -23.82
CA THR A 326 -6.00 -32.25 -24.16
C THR A 326 -5.28 -31.29 -25.10
N VAL A 327 -6.00 -30.29 -25.63
CA VAL A 327 -5.39 -29.21 -26.45
C VAL A 327 -4.41 -28.34 -25.66
N TYR A 328 -4.37 -28.48 -24.34
CA TYR A 328 -3.51 -27.74 -23.41
C TYR A 328 -2.23 -28.50 -23.02
N GLU A 329 -2.04 -29.73 -23.48
CA GLU A 329 -0.86 -30.56 -23.17
C GLU A 329 0.45 -29.82 -23.47
N LYS A 330 0.47 -29.04 -24.54
CA LYS A 330 1.61 -28.19 -24.92
C LYS A 330 2.02 -27.18 -23.84
N TRP A 331 1.12 -26.81 -22.92
CA TRP A 331 1.37 -25.84 -21.86
C TRP A 331 1.85 -26.47 -20.54
N ILE A 332 1.82 -27.81 -20.41
CA ILE A 332 2.23 -28.52 -19.19
C ILE A 332 3.60 -28.05 -18.68
N PRO A 333 4.67 -28.01 -19.52
CA PRO A 333 6.00 -27.59 -19.03
C PRO A 333 6.02 -26.15 -18.49
N ILE A 334 5.31 -25.23 -19.13
CA ILE A 334 5.24 -23.82 -18.72
C ILE A 334 4.44 -23.68 -17.42
N ILE A 335 3.33 -24.40 -17.29
CA ILE A 335 2.47 -24.40 -16.11
C ILE A 335 3.20 -24.99 -14.92
N ASN A 336 3.86 -26.15 -15.10
CA ASN A 336 4.64 -26.81 -14.06
C ASN A 336 5.76 -25.89 -13.55
N GLN A 337 6.54 -25.31 -14.47
CA GLN A 337 7.58 -24.35 -14.09
C GLN A 337 6.99 -23.12 -13.36
N ALA A 338 5.85 -22.62 -13.82
CA ALA A 338 5.19 -21.50 -13.17
C ALA A 338 4.81 -21.80 -11.73
N ILE A 339 4.16 -22.95 -11.47
CA ILE A 339 3.74 -23.37 -10.14
C ILE A 339 4.95 -23.59 -9.23
N LEU A 340 5.95 -24.34 -9.67
CA LEU A 340 7.16 -24.62 -8.89
C LEU A 340 7.91 -23.32 -8.53
N SER A 341 8.01 -22.37 -9.45
CA SER A 341 8.75 -21.11 -9.25
C SER A 341 8.04 -20.07 -8.37
N MET A 342 6.80 -20.30 -7.94
CA MET A 342 6.06 -19.35 -7.11
C MET A 342 6.69 -19.19 -5.73
N TYR A 343 6.99 -20.28 -5.07
CA TYR A 343 7.38 -20.32 -3.65
C TYR A 343 8.66 -21.11 -3.37
N LEU A 344 9.13 -21.94 -4.30
CA LEU A 344 10.36 -22.70 -4.15
C LEU A 344 11.55 -21.82 -4.55
N GLU A 345 12.44 -21.54 -3.58
CA GLU A 345 13.59 -20.62 -3.78
C GLU A 345 14.65 -21.20 -4.74
N ASP A 346 14.74 -22.53 -4.82
CA ASP A 346 15.72 -23.24 -5.65
C ASP A 346 15.29 -23.39 -7.11
N GLU A 347 14.05 -23.05 -7.44
CA GLU A 347 13.51 -23.19 -8.80
C GLU A 347 13.76 -21.92 -9.65
N ALA A 348 14.06 -22.13 -10.91
CA ALA A 348 14.27 -21.03 -11.85
C ALA A 348 12.99 -20.22 -12.01
N THR A 349 13.09 -18.89 -11.86
CA THR A 349 11.95 -18.00 -11.96
C THR A 349 11.34 -18.02 -13.36
N SER A 350 10.01 -18.16 -13.43
CA SER A 350 9.21 -18.13 -14.65
C SER A 350 8.44 -16.81 -14.77
N ASP A 351 8.34 -16.28 -15.98
CA ASP A 351 7.51 -15.09 -16.20
C ASP A 351 6.04 -15.34 -15.88
N ILE A 352 5.50 -16.51 -16.23
CA ILE A 352 4.13 -16.92 -15.86
C ILE A 352 4.05 -17.16 -14.35
N GLY A 353 5.07 -17.74 -13.72
CA GLY A 353 5.14 -17.90 -12.28
C GLY A 353 5.06 -16.57 -11.52
N ARG A 354 5.72 -15.51 -12.00
CA ARG A 354 5.59 -14.17 -11.43
C ARG A 354 4.17 -13.63 -11.52
N VAL A 355 3.50 -13.87 -12.64
CA VAL A 355 2.11 -13.45 -12.86
C VAL A 355 1.15 -14.18 -11.91
N VAL A 356 1.32 -15.50 -11.75
CA VAL A 356 0.45 -16.31 -10.88
C VAL A 356 0.71 -16.01 -9.42
N TYR A 357 1.97 -15.83 -9.00
CA TYR A 357 2.32 -15.36 -7.67
C TYR A 357 1.62 -14.05 -7.32
N ASP A 358 1.69 -13.06 -8.21
CA ASP A 358 1.03 -11.76 -8.02
C ASP A 358 -0.49 -11.91 -7.96
N ALA A 359 -1.06 -12.78 -8.78
CA ALA A 359 -2.49 -13.06 -8.79
C ALA A 359 -2.98 -13.68 -7.47
N ASP A 360 -2.23 -14.64 -6.93
CA ASP A 360 -2.52 -15.25 -5.62
C ASP A 360 -2.42 -14.21 -4.50
N CYS A 361 -1.38 -13.39 -4.49
CA CYS A 361 -1.22 -12.31 -3.53
C CYS A 361 -2.37 -11.28 -3.63
N LEU A 362 -2.76 -10.91 -4.83
CA LEU A 362 -3.83 -9.95 -5.04
C LEU A 362 -5.20 -10.46 -4.62
N ASP A 363 -5.47 -11.77 -4.70
CA ASP A 363 -6.73 -12.33 -4.22
C ASP A 363 -6.94 -12.11 -2.71
N LYS A 364 -5.84 -11.96 -1.96
CA LYS A 364 -5.82 -11.72 -0.51
C LYS A 364 -5.89 -10.23 -0.13
N LEU A 365 -6.04 -9.30 -1.09
CA LEU A 365 -6.02 -7.86 -0.88
C LEU A 365 -7.33 -7.17 -1.26
N GLY A 366 -7.57 -5.99 -0.66
CA GLY A 366 -8.74 -5.16 -0.94
C GLY A 366 -10.03 -5.79 -0.44
N SER A 367 -11.15 -5.40 -1.02
CA SER A 367 -12.49 -5.86 -0.60
C SER A 367 -12.65 -7.38 -0.63
N LEU A 368 -12.03 -8.07 -1.59
CA LEU A 368 -12.05 -9.52 -1.66
C LEU A 368 -11.25 -10.17 -0.52
N GLY A 369 -10.04 -9.68 -0.24
CA GLY A 369 -9.23 -10.17 0.87
C GLY A 369 -9.93 -9.99 2.21
N ILE A 370 -10.54 -8.82 2.43
CA ILE A 370 -11.33 -8.52 3.62
C ILE A 370 -12.49 -9.52 3.77
N ALA A 371 -13.29 -9.71 2.71
CA ALA A 371 -14.39 -10.67 2.74
C ALA A 371 -13.91 -12.10 3.06
N GLN A 372 -12.78 -12.51 2.48
CA GLN A 372 -12.17 -13.81 2.78
C GLN A 372 -11.67 -13.90 4.21
N PHE A 373 -11.08 -12.83 4.76
CA PHE A 373 -10.63 -12.79 6.15
C PHE A 373 -11.79 -13.11 7.10
N PHE A 374 -12.92 -12.41 6.97
CA PHE A 374 -14.09 -12.67 7.81
C PHE A 374 -14.70 -14.06 7.56
N ALA A 375 -14.83 -14.48 6.31
CA ALA A 375 -15.34 -15.82 5.97
C ALA A 375 -14.47 -16.94 6.56
N LYS A 376 -13.15 -16.86 6.41
CA LYS A 376 -12.20 -17.86 6.97
C LYS A 376 -12.26 -17.89 8.49
N ASN A 377 -12.39 -16.75 9.16
CA ASN A 377 -12.50 -16.71 10.60
C ASN A 377 -13.84 -17.27 11.09
N ALA A 378 -14.95 -16.98 10.40
CA ALA A 378 -16.26 -17.58 10.71
C ALA A 378 -16.25 -19.11 10.56
N LEU A 379 -15.65 -19.65 9.50
CA LEU A 379 -15.46 -21.09 9.31
C LEU A 379 -14.63 -21.75 10.42
N ARG A 380 -13.70 -20.98 11.02
CA ARG A 380 -12.89 -21.41 12.17
C ARG A 380 -13.57 -21.14 13.52
N ARG A 381 -14.88 -20.86 13.51
CA ARG A 381 -15.70 -20.58 14.70
C ARG A 381 -15.19 -19.38 15.51
N ARG A 382 -14.56 -18.41 14.85
CA ARG A 382 -14.21 -17.12 15.46
C ARG A 382 -15.35 -16.14 15.21
N PHE A 383 -15.71 -15.40 16.24
CA PHE A 383 -16.79 -14.44 16.19
C PHE A 383 -16.25 -13.05 15.88
N LEU A 384 -17.16 -12.15 15.51
CA LEU A 384 -16.86 -10.75 15.34
C LEU A 384 -16.76 -10.09 16.73
N ASP A 385 -15.56 -10.08 17.29
CA ASP A 385 -15.22 -9.60 18.62
C ASP A 385 -13.91 -8.82 18.63
N ASN A 386 -13.47 -8.39 19.80
CA ASN A 386 -12.24 -7.62 19.95
C ASN A 386 -10.99 -8.41 19.54
N ASP A 387 -10.97 -9.72 19.71
CA ASP A 387 -9.85 -10.56 19.29
C ASP A 387 -9.72 -10.59 17.76
N LEU A 388 -10.87 -10.66 17.06
CA LEU A 388 -10.88 -10.59 15.61
C LEU A 388 -10.42 -9.22 15.09
N MET A 389 -10.73 -8.12 15.82
CA MET A 389 -10.23 -6.78 15.45
C MET A 389 -8.70 -6.72 15.55
N VAL A 390 -8.11 -7.25 16.62
CA VAL A 390 -6.64 -7.31 16.75
C VAL A 390 -6.00 -8.16 15.65
N ARG A 391 -6.65 -9.24 15.23
CA ARG A 391 -6.20 -10.10 14.12
C ARG A 391 -6.17 -9.40 12.77
N ALA A 392 -6.92 -8.31 12.59
CA ALA A 392 -6.83 -7.48 11.40
C ALA A 392 -5.42 -6.90 11.16
N SER A 393 -4.56 -6.91 12.18
CA SER A 393 -3.13 -6.55 12.05
C SER A 393 -2.42 -7.34 10.95
N ILE A 394 -2.77 -8.62 10.75
CA ILE A 394 -2.18 -9.45 9.69
C ILE A 394 -2.55 -8.93 8.30
N GLU A 395 -3.82 -8.58 8.10
CA GLU A 395 -4.32 -8.08 6.81
C GLU A 395 -3.73 -6.71 6.49
N LEU A 396 -3.65 -5.85 7.49
CA LEU A 396 -3.10 -4.50 7.35
C LEU A 396 -1.59 -4.54 7.07
N THR A 397 -0.84 -5.38 7.79
CA THR A 397 0.61 -5.54 7.56
C THR A 397 0.87 -6.15 6.19
N TYR A 398 0.13 -7.19 5.81
CA TYR A 398 0.23 -7.81 4.49
C TYR A 398 -0.08 -6.81 3.38
N ALA A 399 -1.16 -6.05 3.50
CA ALA A 399 -1.53 -5.04 2.53
C ALA A 399 -0.48 -3.91 2.44
N HIS A 400 0.18 -3.56 3.54
CA HIS A 400 1.24 -2.55 3.57
C HIS A 400 2.45 -2.97 2.71
N HIS A 401 2.86 -4.23 2.80
CA HIS A 401 4.06 -4.74 2.10
C HIS A 401 3.78 -5.21 0.67
N ALA A 402 2.56 -5.63 0.35
CA ALA A 402 2.24 -6.24 -0.94
C ALA A 402 2.68 -5.38 -2.15
N PRO A 403 2.50 -4.04 -2.17
CA PRO A 403 2.94 -3.22 -3.30
C PRO A 403 4.42 -3.34 -3.64
N ASP A 404 5.27 -3.63 -2.64
CA ASP A 404 6.71 -3.69 -2.80
C ASP A 404 7.23 -5.12 -3.02
N THR A 405 6.42 -6.14 -2.72
CA THR A 405 6.80 -7.56 -2.83
C THR A 405 6.33 -8.22 -4.11
N LEU A 406 5.32 -7.68 -4.79
CA LEU A 406 4.83 -8.24 -6.03
C LEU A 406 5.85 -8.10 -7.18
N LYS A 407 5.79 -9.04 -8.13
CA LYS A 407 6.85 -9.27 -9.12
C LYS A 407 6.62 -8.51 -10.42
N THR A 408 5.35 -8.31 -10.83
CA THR A 408 5.00 -7.62 -12.08
C THR A 408 4.65 -6.15 -11.83
N SER A 409 4.74 -5.31 -12.87
CA SER A 409 4.32 -3.90 -12.76
C SER A 409 2.82 -3.78 -12.53
N THR A 410 2.04 -4.58 -13.24
CA THR A 410 0.57 -4.62 -13.08
C THR A 410 0.16 -5.13 -11.70
N GLY A 411 0.84 -6.15 -11.17
CA GLY A 411 0.60 -6.67 -9.83
C GLY A 411 0.83 -5.60 -8.77
N ARG A 412 1.98 -4.93 -8.79
CA ARG A 412 2.28 -3.82 -7.85
C ARG A 412 1.28 -2.69 -7.94
N PHE A 413 0.87 -2.31 -9.15
CA PHE A 413 -0.15 -1.31 -9.37
C PHE A 413 -1.47 -1.68 -8.69
N LEU A 414 -2.00 -2.86 -8.96
CA LEU A 414 -3.25 -3.36 -8.37
C LEU A 414 -3.16 -3.51 -6.85
N ALA A 415 -1.99 -3.90 -6.32
CA ALA A 415 -1.76 -4.02 -4.89
C ALA A 415 -1.84 -2.67 -4.17
N ARG A 416 -1.32 -1.59 -4.76
CA ARG A 416 -1.42 -0.24 -4.18
C ARG A 416 -2.87 0.21 -4.02
N GLU A 417 -3.70 0.02 -5.05
CA GLU A 417 -5.13 0.33 -4.94
C GLU A 417 -5.82 -0.49 -3.84
N ARG A 418 -5.52 -1.80 -3.79
CA ARG A 418 -6.12 -2.71 -2.82
C ARG A 418 -5.63 -2.45 -1.40
N HIS A 419 -4.37 -2.05 -1.22
CA HIS A 419 -3.82 -1.61 0.06
C HIS A 419 -4.64 -0.45 0.64
N ILE A 420 -4.90 0.60 -0.14
CA ILE A 420 -5.68 1.76 0.29
C ILE A 420 -7.08 1.33 0.74
N ARG A 421 -7.74 0.48 -0.05
CA ARG A 421 -9.08 -0.05 0.28
C ARG A 421 -9.07 -0.88 1.57
N THR A 422 -8.06 -1.74 1.76
CA THR A 422 -7.91 -2.54 2.97
C THR A 422 -7.76 -1.65 4.20
N ARG A 423 -6.86 -0.67 4.15
CA ARG A 423 -6.62 0.26 5.25
C ARG A 423 -7.86 1.07 5.59
N ARG A 424 -8.52 1.62 4.59
CA ARG A 424 -9.75 2.41 4.75
C ARG A 424 -10.84 1.60 5.43
N PHE A 425 -11.11 0.38 4.94
CA PHE A 425 -12.14 -0.48 5.52
C PHE A 425 -11.92 -0.73 7.02
N TYR A 426 -10.70 -1.14 7.41
CA TYR A 426 -10.44 -1.41 8.84
C TYR A 426 -10.46 -0.14 9.69
N THR A 427 -10.05 1.00 9.15
CA THR A 427 -10.17 2.28 9.87
C THR A 427 -11.64 2.63 10.14
N GLU A 428 -12.50 2.52 9.13
CA GLU A 428 -13.95 2.77 9.25
C GLU A 428 -14.61 1.77 10.21
N LEU A 429 -14.30 0.47 10.07
CA LEU A 429 -14.84 -0.58 10.93
C LEU A 429 -14.49 -0.36 12.42
N LEU A 430 -13.23 -0.02 12.72
CA LEU A 430 -12.78 0.22 14.08
C LEU A 430 -13.41 1.49 14.67
N GLU A 431 -13.67 2.50 13.85
CA GLU A 431 -14.38 3.70 14.28
C GLU A 431 -15.87 3.41 14.60
N GLU A 432 -16.57 2.65 13.74
CA GLU A 432 -17.92 2.19 14.04
C GLU A 432 -17.97 1.33 15.31
N TRP A 433 -16.97 0.45 15.48
CA TRP A 433 -16.82 -0.38 16.67
C TRP A 433 -16.71 0.45 17.95
N ARG A 434 -15.92 1.51 17.90
CA ARG A 434 -15.76 2.47 18.99
C ARG A 434 -17.05 3.23 19.28
N GLN A 435 -17.76 3.69 18.24
CA GLN A 435 -19.02 4.44 18.38
C GLN A 435 -20.12 3.59 19.04
N LEU A 436 -20.12 2.28 18.81
CA LEU A 436 -21.04 1.34 19.43
C LEU A 436 -20.62 0.92 20.86
N GLY A 437 -19.49 1.39 21.37
CA GLY A 437 -18.98 1.03 22.69
C GLY A 437 -18.51 -0.43 22.81
N LEU A 438 -18.22 -1.09 21.68
CA LEU A 438 -17.78 -2.49 21.66
C LEU A 438 -16.29 -2.65 21.99
N GLY A 439 -15.51 -1.59 21.85
CA GLY A 439 -14.09 -1.53 22.13
C GLY A 439 -13.45 -0.35 21.42
N SER A 440 -12.23 0.00 21.80
CA SER A 440 -11.48 1.08 21.17
C SER A 440 -10.08 0.62 20.80
N PHE A 441 -9.69 0.86 19.57
CA PHE A 441 -8.43 0.41 19.00
C PHE A 441 -7.71 1.55 18.29
N ASN A 442 -6.38 1.52 18.34
CA ASN A 442 -5.50 2.34 17.51
C ASN A 442 -4.82 1.47 16.47
N ILE A 443 -4.61 2.03 15.27
CA ILE A 443 -3.76 1.42 14.25
C ILE A 443 -2.37 2.04 14.43
N LEU A 444 -1.41 1.24 14.85
CA LEU A 444 -0.01 1.65 15.06
C LEU A 444 0.89 1.08 13.97
N GLU A 445 1.88 1.85 13.59
CA GLU A 445 2.95 1.41 12.71
C GLU A 445 4.21 1.22 13.54
N GLU A 446 4.69 -0.02 13.67
CA GLU A 446 5.80 -0.41 14.51
C GLU A 446 6.89 -1.12 13.70
N ASP A 447 8.15 -0.70 13.89
CA ASP A 447 9.28 -1.45 13.34
C ASP A 447 9.62 -2.61 14.27
N ILE A 448 9.42 -3.83 13.79
CA ILE A 448 9.73 -5.07 14.50
C ILE A 448 10.82 -5.79 13.74
N ALA A 449 12.04 -5.74 14.28
CA ALA A 449 13.22 -6.37 13.69
C ALA A 449 13.51 -5.92 12.23
N GLY A 450 13.31 -4.63 11.94
CA GLY A 450 13.54 -4.04 10.61
C GLY A 450 12.38 -4.18 9.65
N ILE A 451 11.22 -4.66 10.13
CA ILE A 451 10.01 -4.81 9.33
C ILE A 451 8.88 -3.97 9.93
N VAL A 452 8.31 -3.13 9.10
CA VAL A 452 7.15 -2.32 9.48
C VAL A 452 5.92 -3.20 9.61
N CYS A 453 5.36 -3.28 10.82
CA CYS A 453 4.12 -3.99 11.13
C CYS A 453 3.01 -2.97 11.40
N ILE A 454 1.83 -3.22 10.85
CA ILE A 454 0.63 -2.41 11.09
C ILE A 454 -0.23 -3.17 12.09
N LEU A 455 -0.28 -2.66 13.32
CA LEU A 455 -0.90 -3.34 14.45
C LEU A 455 -2.20 -2.65 14.85
N VAL A 456 -3.24 -3.43 15.07
CA VAL A 456 -4.50 -2.99 15.68
C VAL A 456 -4.40 -3.25 17.19
N VAL A 457 -4.19 -2.20 17.95
CA VAL A 457 -3.88 -2.29 19.38
C VAL A 457 -5.06 -1.74 20.20
N PRO A 458 -5.60 -2.52 21.17
CA PRO A 458 -6.65 -2.03 22.05
C PRO A 458 -6.09 -0.97 22.99
N TRP A 459 -6.87 0.10 23.26
CA TRP A 459 -6.46 1.14 24.20
C TRP A 459 -7.52 1.48 25.26
N ALA A 460 -8.77 1.05 25.06
CA ALA A 460 -9.81 1.24 26.05
C ALA A 460 -10.63 -0.03 26.28
N CYS A 461 -10.99 -0.27 27.53
CA CYS A 461 -11.87 -1.34 27.99
C CYS A 461 -13.33 -1.02 27.65
N SER A 462 -14.18 -2.03 27.61
CA SER A 462 -15.63 -1.87 27.47
C SER A 462 -16.29 -1.06 28.62
N CYS A 463 -15.64 -0.95 29.78
CA CYS A 463 -16.07 -0.07 30.84
C CYS A 463 -15.72 1.42 30.61
N GLY A 464 -15.00 1.75 29.52
CA GLY A 464 -14.48 3.08 29.24
C GLY A 464 -13.11 3.37 29.86
N GLY A 465 -12.61 2.50 30.73
CA GLY A 465 -11.29 2.67 31.35
C GLY A 465 -10.14 2.40 30.40
N ARG A 466 -9.00 3.03 30.65
CA ARG A 466 -7.79 2.86 29.85
C ARG A 466 -7.20 1.46 30.03
N LEU A 467 -6.78 0.86 28.94
CA LEU A 467 -6.00 -0.38 28.95
C LEU A 467 -4.52 -0.02 28.97
N GLU A 468 -3.78 -0.63 29.87
CA GLU A 468 -2.32 -0.52 29.92
C GLU A 468 -1.69 -1.84 29.52
N LEU A 469 -0.65 -1.77 28.72
CA LEU A 469 0.11 -2.94 28.32
C LEU A 469 1.07 -3.33 29.45
N GLU A 470 1.07 -4.60 29.86
CA GLU A 470 2.00 -5.09 30.88
C GLU A 470 3.47 -5.12 30.41
N SER A 471 3.70 -5.17 29.08
CA SER A 471 5.03 -5.12 28.48
C SER A 471 4.98 -4.41 27.13
N ASP A 472 6.13 -3.89 26.66
CA ASP A 472 6.21 -3.30 25.32
C ASP A 472 5.78 -4.35 24.26
N ILE A 473 4.83 -3.98 23.42
CA ILE A 473 4.32 -4.88 22.37
C ILE A 473 5.44 -5.36 21.43
N ARG A 474 6.44 -4.51 21.18
CA ARG A 474 7.62 -4.82 20.37
C ARG A 474 8.45 -5.92 21.01
N ASP A 475 8.63 -5.88 22.33
CA ASP A 475 9.38 -6.89 23.06
C ASP A 475 8.59 -8.19 23.17
N ALA A 476 7.29 -8.12 23.39
CA ALA A 476 6.41 -9.30 23.38
C ALA A 476 6.48 -10.04 22.04
N ILE A 477 6.45 -9.34 20.92
CA ILE A 477 6.55 -9.92 19.58
C ILE A 477 7.97 -10.45 19.30
N LYS A 478 9.04 -9.73 19.67
CA LYS A 478 10.42 -10.19 19.55
C LYS A 478 10.68 -11.46 20.36
N CYS A 479 10.14 -11.55 21.56
CA CYS A 479 10.27 -12.72 22.43
C CYS A 479 9.39 -13.89 22.01
N ARG A 480 8.73 -13.84 20.83
CA ARG A 480 7.76 -14.83 20.35
C ARG A 480 6.53 -14.98 21.27
N SER A 481 6.30 -14.06 22.17
CA SER A 481 5.06 -13.98 22.94
C SER A 481 3.99 -13.33 22.08
N VAL A 482 2.96 -14.07 21.77
CA VAL A 482 1.87 -13.64 20.89
C VAL A 482 0.68 -13.15 21.67
N VAL A 483 0.60 -13.59 22.92
CA VAL A 483 -0.47 -13.20 23.84
C VAL A 483 0.01 -12.03 24.66
N VAL A 484 -0.68 -10.92 24.53
CA VAL A 484 -0.36 -9.68 25.24
C VAL A 484 -1.51 -9.37 26.19
N LYS A 485 -1.16 -9.07 27.44
CA LYS A 485 -2.12 -8.78 28.50
C LYS A 485 -2.31 -7.29 28.68
N TYR A 486 -3.55 -6.89 28.73
CA TYR A 486 -3.97 -5.51 28.92
C TYR A 486 -4.89 -5.40 30.15
N PRO A 487 -4.36 -5.12 31.33
CA PRO A 487 -5.21 -4.78 32.48
C PRO A 487 -5.89 -3.42 32.28
N CYS A 488 -7.16 -3.35 32.67
CA CYS A 488 -7.88 -2.08 32.74
C CYS A 488 -7.56 -1.39 34.04
N VAL A 489 -7.14 -0.13 34.00
CA VAL A 489 -6.81 0.66 35.21
C VAL A 489 -8.03 1.01 36.06
N GLU A 490 -9.23 1.03 35.46
CA GLU A 490 -10.47 1.40 36.17
C GLU A 490 -11.17 0.18 36.80
N CYS A 491 -11.39 -0.89 36.03
CA CYS A 491 -12.16 -2.04 36.53
C CYS A 491 -11.30 -3.27 36.86
N GLY A 492 -9.99 -3.23 36.60
CA GLY A 492 -9.06 -4.32 36.86
C GLY A 492 -9.21 -5.54 35.95
N LEU A 493 -10.14 -5.52 34.99
CA LEU A 493 -10.32 -6.60 34.03
C LEU A 493 -9.05 -6.77 33.19
N LYS A 494 -8.52 -7.99 33.14
CA LYS A 494 -7.39 -8.33 32.28
C LYS A 494 -7.92 -8.92 30.97
N SER A 495 -7.59 -8.24 29.87
CA SER A 495 -7.87 -8.72 28.52
C SER A 495 -6.59 -9.29 27.90
N GLU A 496 -6.68 -10.44 27.27
CA GLU A 496 -5.57 -11.07 26.56
C GLU A 496 -5.86 -11.03 25.06
N TYR A 497 -4.90 -10.54 24.27
CA TYR A 497 -5.02 -10.46 22.83
C TYR A 497 -3.86 -11.19 22.14
N SER A 498 -4.21 -11.90 21.07
CA SER A 498 -3.23 -12.62 20.26
C SER A 498 -2.92 -11.84 18.98
N PHE A 499 -1.67 -11.47 18.77
CA PHE A 499 -1.22 -10.84 17.54
C PHE A 499 -0.74 -11.87 16.54
N CYS A 500 -1.17 -11.71 15.28
CA CYS A 500 -0.70 -12.48 14.14
C CYS A 500 0.03 -11.55 13.20
N LEU A 501 1.24 -11.95 12.81
CA LEU A 501 1.99 -11.25 11.77
C LEU A 501 1.98 -12.06 10.49
N PRO A 502 1.88 -11.43 9.31
CA PRO A 502 1.96 -12.14 8.04
C PRO A 502 3.37 -12.68 7.84
N ASN A 503 3.49 -13.70 6.98
CA ASN A 503 4.79 -14.16 6.52
C ASN A 503 5.38 -13.11 5.57
N VAL A 504 6.13 -12.15 6.09
CA VAL A 504 6.88 -11.16 5.34
C VAL A 504 8.34 -11.60 5.34
N LYS A 505 9.00 -11.57 4.17
CA LYS A 505 10.42 -11.96 4.05
C LYS A 505 11.27 -11.12 5.01
N GLY A 506 11.98 -11.80 5.92
CA GLY A 506 12.80 -11.16 6.96
C GLY A 506 12.17 -11.07 8.35
N LEU A 507 10.85 -11.29 8.50
CA LEU A 507 10.27 -11.50 9.84
C LEU A 507 10.66 -12.87 10.38
N PRO A 508 11.08 -12.96 11.66
CA PRO A 508 11.37 -14.25 12.27
C PRO A 508 10.11 -15.09 12.32
N HIS A 509 10.00 -15.94 11.34
CA HIS A 509 9.17 -17.11 11.14
C HIS A 509 7.83 -17.31 11.86
N ARG A 510 6.87 -17.53 11.00
CA ARG A 510 5.98 -18.70 10.75
C ARG A 510 5.16 -19.25 11.90
N ARG A 511 5.37 -18.94 13.16
CA ARG A 511 4.62 -19.49 14.28
C ARG A 511 4.43 -18.44 15.34
N LEU A 512 3.53 -17.53 15.08
CA LEU A 512 3.06 -16.61 16.09
C LEU A 512 1.52 -16.67 16.14
N LEU A 513 1.02 -17.84 16.56
CA LEU A 513 -0.39 -18.03 16.85
C LEU A 513 -0.54 -19.08 17.96
N VAL A 514 -0.60 -18.59 19.17
CA VAL A 514 -1.22 -19.37 20.24
C VAL A 514 -2.54 -18.71 20.56
N THR A 515 -3.63 -19.32 20.18
CA THR A 515 -4.96 -18.89 20.67
C THR A 515 -5.09 -19.29 22.13
N GLY A 516 -5.84 -18.52 22.92
CA GLY A 516 -6.09 -18.83 24.34
C GLY A 516 -6.76 -20.20 24.60
N SER A 517 -7.07 -20.95 23.55
CA SER A 517 -7.60 -22.33 23.58
C SER A 517 -6.53 -23.41 23.38
N GLY A 518 -5.25 -23.06 23.21
CA GLY A 518 -4.17 -24.03 23.00
C GLY A 518 -4.12 -24.67 21.61
N GLN A 519 -4.96 -24.23 20.67
CA GLN A 519 -4.89 -24.65 19.27
C GLN A 519 -3.86 -23.82 18.52
N THR A 520 -2.90 -24.49 17.89
CA THR A 520 -1.92 -23.91 17.01
C THR A 520 -2.55 -23.73 15.63
N ASP A 521 -2.87 -22.51 15.25
CA ASP A 521 -3.26 -22.20 13.88
C ASP A 521 -2.01 -21.85 13.06
N TYR A 522 -1.79 -22.55 12.00
CA TYR A 522 -0.70 -22.28 11.07
C TYR A 522 -1.00 -21.01 10.28
N LEU A 523 -0.03 -20.10 10.20
CA LEU A 523 -0.03 -19.05 9.20
C LEU A 523 0.06 -19.71 7.83
N ILE A 524 -0.97 -19.55 7.04
CA ILE A 524 -0.96 -19.95 5.64
C ILE A 524 0.11 -19.10 4.94
N ARG A 525 1.04 -19.76 4.27
CA ARG A 525 2.04 -19.16 3.37
C ARG A 525 1.40 -18.27 2.34
#